data_f7b9a5d4f13c1811353a987c29a999e5
#
_entry.id   f7b9a5d4f13c1811353a987c29a999e5
#
_cell.length_a   1.000
_cell.length_b   1.000
_cell.length_c   1.000
_cell.angle_alpha   90.00
_cell.angle_beta   90.00
_cell.angle_gamma   90.00
#
_symmetry.space_group_name_H-M   'P 1'
#
loop_
_entity.id
_entity.type
_entity.pdbx_description
1 polymer ?
#
loop_
_entity_poly.entity_id
_entity_poly.type
_entity_poly.pdbx_seq_one_letter_code
_entity_poly.pdbx_strand_id
1 'polypeptide(L)'
;MPDHIHVLLSLRSEGRSLSRWVGDVKRWVTRQAAEHGLELVWQKGFFERVLRSNDDVLTAASYIVANPVRAGLVSDARDYAWGGSFEWNLWEKREP
;
A
#
# COMPACT_ATOMS: atom_id res chain seq x y z
N MET A 1 2.76 -4.38 5.59
CA MET A 1 3.86 -5.18 6.17
C MET A 1 4.37 -4.47 7.40
N PRO A 2 5.01 -5.12 8.36
CA PRO A 2 5.35 -4.47 9.63
C PRO A 2 6.33 -3.29 9.50
N ASP A 3 7.24 -3.33 8.56
CA ASP A 3 8.30 -2.35 8.44
C ASP A 3 8.32 -1.58 7.11
N HIS A 4 7.32 -1.78 6.27
CA HIS A 4 7.21 -1.08 4.99
C HIS A 4 5.79 -1.09 4.45
N ILE A 5 5.54 -0.23 3.47
CA ILE A 5 4.24 -0.08 2.82
C ILE A 5 4.41 -0.25 1.32
N HIS A 6 3.54 -1.06 0.72
CA HIS A 6 3.37 -1.14 -0.72
C HIS A 6 2.09 -0.43 -1.12
N VAL A 7 2.17 0.42 -2.13
CA VAL A 7 1.02 1.17 -2.64
C VAL A 7 0.99 1.08 -4.16
N LEU A 8 -0.17 0.74 -4.69
CA LEU A 8 -0.46 0.83 -6.11
C LEU A 8 -1.40 2.01 -6.31
N LEU A 9 -1.00 2.98 -7.11
CA LEU A 9 -1.76 4.19 -7.31
C LEU A 9 -1.66 4.70 -8.74
N SER A 10 -2.64 5.51 -9.12
CA SER A 10 -2.65 6.24 -10.38
C SER A 10 -2.63 7.73 -10.08
N LEU A 11 -1.73 8.45 -10.72
CA LEU A 11 -1.64 9.90 -10.58
C LEU A 11 -2.20 10.56 -11.83
N ARG A 12 -2.98 11.60 -11.63
CA ARG A 12 -3.47 12.41 -12.74
C ARG A 12 -2.34 13.25 -13.30
N SER A 13 -2.33 13.46 -14.63
CA SER A 13 -1.28 14.21 -15.30
C SER A 13 -1.15 15.66 -14.81
N GLU A 14 -2.23 16.25 -14.32
CA GLU A 14 -2.27 17.61 -13.79
C GLU A 14 -2.12 17.65 -12.27
N GLY A 15 -1.89 16.50 -11.66
CA GLY A 15 -1.78 16.40 -10.21
C GLY A 15 -0.38 16.67 -9.69
N ARG A 16 -0.22 16.39 -8.41
CA ARG A 16 1.08 16.51 -7.76
C ARG A 16 2.00 15.35 -8.18
N SER A 17 3.29 15.58 -8.07
CA SER A 17 4.29 14.55 -8.34
C SER A 17 4.18 13.40 -7.32
N LEU A 18 4.71 12.23 -7.71
CA LEU A 18 4.78 11.08 -6.82
C LEU A 18 5.59 11.40 -5.55
N SER A 19 6.71 12.08 -5.69
CA SER A 19 7.53 12.47 -4.54
C SER A 19 6.77 13.32 -3.55
N ARG A 20 5.98 14.27 -4.04
CA ARG A 20 5.17 15.14 -3.19
C ARG A 20 4.07 14.35 -2.48
N TRP A 21 3.42 13.44 -3.22
CA TRP A 21 2.39 12.57 -2.65
C TRP A 21 2.96 11.71 -1.53
N VAL A 22 4.10 11.06 -1.77
CA VAL A 22 4.77 10.22 -0.76
C VAL A 22 5.14 11.04 0.47
N GLY A 23 5.69 12.25 0.26
CA GLY A 23 6.03 13.15 1.35
C GLY A 23 4.82 13.54 2.19
N ASP A 24 3.70 13.83 1.54
CA ASP A 24 2.44 14.18 2.24
C ASP A 24 1.92 13.00 3.07
N VAL A 25 1.94 11.80 2.51
CA VAL A 25 1.50 10.59 3.21
C VAL A 25 2.40 10.33 4.42
N LYS A 26 3.70 10.40 4.25
CA LYS A 26 4.64 10.19 5.36
C LYS A 26 4.39 11.19 6.49
N ARG A 27 4.19 12.46 6.18
CA ARG A 27 3.90 13.49 7.17
C ARG A 27 2.58 13.22 7.89
N TRP A 28 1.54 12.87 7.14
CA TRP A 28 0.24 12.59 7.72
C TRP A 28 0.29 11.39 8.67
N VAL A 29 0.91 10.29 8.23
CA VAL A 29 1.02 9.07 9.05
C VAL A 29 1.85 9.34 10.29
N THR A 30 2.95 10.09 10.17
CA THR A 30 3.79 10.46 11.32
C THR A 30 3.00 11.27 12.34
N ARG A 31 2.18 12.20 11.88
CA ARG A 31 1.33 13.02 12.76
C ARG A 31 0.28 12.16 13.47
N GLN A 32 -0.37 11.25 12.74
CA GLN A 32 -1.35 10.35 13.33
C GLN A 32 -0.70 9.43 14.37
N ALA A 33 0.47 8.91 14.09
CA ALA A 33 1.20 8.07 15.03
C ALA A 33 1.55 8.85 16.32
N ALA A 34 1.98 10.10 16.19
CA ALA A 34 2.30 10.94 17.33
C ALA A 34 1.09 11.17 18.24
N GLU A 35 -0.10 11.30 17.68
CA GLU A 35 -1.34 11.42 18.46
C GLU A 35 -1.63 10.18 19.31
N HIS A 36 -1.08 9.04 18.92
CA HIS A 36 -1.19 7.78 19.66
C HIS A 36 0.07 7.48 20.49
N GLY A 37 0.95 8.46 20.67
CA GLY A 37 2.16 8.29 21.46
C GLY A 37 3.26 7.47 20.77
N LEU A 38 3.17 7.31 19.45
CA LEU A 38 4.14 6.54 18.68
C LEU A 38 5.08 7.47 17.91
N GLU A 39 6.35 7.14 17.93
CA GLU A 39 7.36 7.84 17.12
C GLU A 39 7.70 7.00 15.89
N LEU A 40 7.51 7.59 14.70
CA LEU A 40 7.86 6.95 13.45
C LEU A 40 9.11 7.58 12.86
N VAL A 41 10.03 6.71 12.45
CA VAL A 41 11.23 7.11 11.72
C VAL A 41 11.15 6.46 10.33
N TRP A 42 11.06 7.28 9.30
CA TRP A 42 10.99 6.82 7.93
C TRP A 42 12.38 6.67 7.33
N GLN A 43 12.56 5.61 6.57
CA GLN A 43 13.73 5.50 5.71
C GLN A 43 13.63 6.58 4.63
N LYS A 44 14.76 7.19 4.28
CA LYS A 44 14.80 8.22 3.26
C LYS A 44 14.45 7.64 1.89
N GLY A 45 13.60 8.35 1.17
CA GLY A 45 13.23 7.98 -0.20
C GLY A 45 12.17 6.89 -0.28
N PHE A 46 12.05 6.31 -1.45
CA PHE A 46 11.13 5.23 -1.76
C PHE A 46 11.55 4.56 -3.06
N PHE A 47 11.05 3.34 -3.28
CA PHE A 47 11.24 2.63 -4.54
C PHE A 47 9.96 2.75 -5.36
N GLU A 48 10.11 3.01 -6.66
CA GLU A 48 8.96 3.10 -7.55
C GLU A 48 9.14 2.21 -8.78
N ARG A 49 8.01 1.80 -9.34
CA ARG A 49 7.96 1.08 -10.60
C ARG A 49 6.74 1.56 -11.37
N VAL A 50 6.96 1.97 -12.61
CA VAL A 50 5.88 2.39 -13.50
C VAL A 50 5.28 1.16 -14.17
N LEU A 51 3.96 1.03 -14.08
CA LEU A 51 3.21 -0.05 -14.71
C LEU A 51 2.56 0.46 -15.99
N ARG A 52 2.74 -0.26 -17.09
CA ARG A 52 2.38 0.23 -18.42
C ARG A 52 1.19 -0.46 -19.06
N SER A 53 0.74 -1.57 -18.51
CA SER A 53 -0.38 -2.32 -19.05
C SER A 53 -1.34 -2.73 -17.94
N ASN A 54 -2.57 -3.07 -18.34
CA ASN A 54 -3.57 -3.59 -17.40
C ASN A 54 -3.11 -4.91 -16.75
N ASP A 55 -2.43 -5.76 -17.52
CA ASP A 55 -1.91 -7.02 -16.99
C ASP A 55 -0.82 -6.78 -15.94
N ASP A 56 0.04 -5.79 -16.15
CA ASP A 56 1.05 -5.41 -15.16
C ASP A 56 0.39 -4.89 -13.88
N VAL A 57 -0.67 -4.09 -14.03
CA VAL A 57 -1.42 -3.56 -12.88
C VAL A 57 -2.05 -4.70 -12.08
N LEU A 58 -2.70 -5.65 -12.74
CA LEU A 58 -3.32 -6.80 -12.07
C LEU A 58 -2.29 -7.69 -11.38
N THR A 59 -1.15 -7.91 -12.03
CA THR A 59 -0.05 -8.69 -11.46
C THR A 59 0.49 -8.00 -10.21
N ALA A 60 0.72 -6.70 -10.27
CA ALA A 60 1.21 -5.92 -9.13
C ALA A 60 0.20 -5.93 -7.98
N ALA A 61 -1.09 -5.74 -8.28
CA ALA A 61 -2.14 -5.77 -7.28
C ALA A 61 -2.20 -7.13 -6.57
N SER A 62 -2.14 -8.21 -7.34
CA SER A 62 -2.14 -9.57 -6.79
C SER A 62 -0.92 -9.83 -5.90
N TYR A 63 0.24 -9.33 -6.32
CA TYR A 63 1.47 -9.44 -5.54
C TYR A 63 1.35 -8.73 -4.19
N ILE A 64 0.83 -7.50 -4.20
CA ILE A 64 0.65 -6.70 -2.98
C ILE A 64 -0.33 -7.39 -2.02
N VAL A 65 -1.46 -7.85 -2.54
CA VAL A 65 -2.50 -8.52 -1.74
C VAL A 65 -1.96 -9.79 -1.09
N ALA A 66 -1.17 -10.57 -1.81
CA ALA A 66 -0.63 -11.84 -1.32
C ALA A 66 0.60 -11.67 -0.43
N ASN A 67 1.15 -10.46 -0.34
CA ASN A 67 2.41 -10.22 0.38
C ASN A 67 2.37 -10.66 1.85
N PRO A 68 1.31 -10.34 2.65
CA PRO A 68 1.26 -10.80 4.03
C PRO A 68 1.18 -12.32 4.18
N VAL A 69 0.63 -13.03 3.20
CA VAL A 69 0.63 -14.50 3.19
C VAL A 69 2.05 -15.02 2.94
N ARG A 70 2.74 -14.47 1.92
CA ARG A 70 4.13 -14.86 1.62
C ARG A 70 5.06 -14.60 2.79
N ALA A 71 4.81 -13.52 3.52
CA ALA A 71 5.61 -13.16 4.70
C ALA A 71 5.26 -13.99 5.94
N GLY A 72 4.26 -14.84 5.86
CA GLY A 72 3.87 -15.70 6.98
C GLY A 72 3.08 -15.00 8.08
N LEU A 73 2.56 -13.78 7.81
CA LEU A 73 1.81 -13.01 8.79
C LEU A 73 0.38 -13.50 8.95
N VAL A 74 -0.23 -13.96 7.86
CA VAL A 74 -1.57 -14.54 7.85
C VAL A 74 -1.56 -15.70 6.87
N SER A 75 -2.54 -16.62 7.01
CA SER A 75 -2.72 -17.72 6.07
C SER A 75 -3.67 -17.36 4.93
N ASP A 76 -4.53 -16.38 5.13
CA ASP A 76 -5.45 -15.85 4.12
C ASP A 76 -5.26 -14.33 4.05
N ALA A 77 -5.03 -13.78 2.86
CA ALA A 77 -4.82 -12.35 2.68
C ALA A 77 -5.97 -11.50 3.22
N ARG A 78 -7.18 -12.03 3.21
CA ARG A 78 -8.37 -11.34 3.74
C ARG A 78 -8.31 -11.11 5.24
N ASP A 79 -7.49 -11.86 5.95
CA ASP A 79 -7.33 -11.72 7.39
C ASP A 79 -6.29 -10.66 7.76
N TYR A 80 -5.61 -10.07 6.78
CA TYR A 80 -4.64 -9.01 7.06
C TYR A 80 -5.34 -7.65 7.13
N ALA A 81 -5.37 -7.08 8.34
CA ALA A 81 -6.13 -5.86 8.64
C ALA A 81 -5.58 -4.60 7.93
N TRP A 82 -4.31 -4.62 7.52
CA TRP A 82 -3.60 -3.45 7.01
C TRP A 82 -3.49 -3.42 5.48
N GLY A 83 -4.34 -4.19 4.81
CA GLY A 83 -4.43 -4.20 3.36
C GLY A 83 -5.80 -3.79 2.87
N GLY A 84 -5.89 -3.23 1.68
CA GLY A 84 -7.17 -2.86 1.09
C GLY A 84 -7.00 -2.14 -0.23
N SER A 85 -8.13 -1.79 -0.84
CA SER A 85 -8.20 -1.09 -2.10
C SER A 85 -9.42 -0.20 -2.15
N PHE A 86 -9.29 0.95 -2.80
CA PHE A 86 -10.43 1.82 -3.12
C PHE A 86 -11.01 1.52 -4.50
N GLU A 87 -10.24 0.84 -5.36
CA GLU A 87 -10.65 0.54 -6.73
C GLU A 87 -11.33 -0.82 -6.84
N TRP A 88 -10.88 -1.80 -6.07
CA TRP A 88 -11.36 -3.17 -6.16
C TRP A 88 -11.84 -3.66 -4.81
N ASN A 89 -12.93 -4.40 -4.84
CA ASN A 89 -13.34 -5.14 -3.65
C ASN A 89 -12.60 -6.47 -3.64
N LEU A 90 -11.41 -6.45 -3.07
CA LEU A 90 -10.53 -7.62 -3.02
C LEU A 90 -11.06 -8.75 -2.16
N TRP A 91 -12.04 -8.44 -1.32
CA TRP A 91 -12.56 -9.37 -0.31
C TRP A 91 -13.97 -9.85 -0.61
N GLU A 92 -14.60 -9.35 -1.68
CA GLU A 92 -16.00 -9.59 -1.97
C GLU A 92 -16.33 -11.06 -2.24
N LYS A 93 -15.44 -11.78 -2.88
CA LYS A 93 -15.69 -13.15 -3.32
C LYS A 93 -15.15 -14.19 -2.36
N ARG A 94 -15.32 -13.95 -1.08
CA ARG A 94 -14.99 -14.97 -0.10
C ARG A 94 -16.04 -16.06 -0.16
N GLU A 95 -15.68 -17.20 -0.73
CA GLU A 95 -16.55 -18.34 -0.81
C GLU A 95 -16.78 -18.95 0.59
N PRO A 96 -18.02 -19.33 0.90
CA PRO A 96 -18.33 -19.97 2.16
C PRO A 96 -17.68 -21.34 2.29
#